data_9cbc57cdf614e7c569081827e91a2bc2
#
_entry.id   9cbc57cdf614e7c569081827e91a2bc2
#
_cell.length_a   1.000
_cell.length_b   1.000
_cell.length_c   1.000
_cell.angle_alpha   90.00
_cell.angle_beta   90.00
_cell.angle_gamma   90.00
#
_symmetry.space_group_name_H-M   'P 1'
#
loop_
_entity.id
_entity.type
_entity.pdbx_description
1 polymer ?
#
loop_
_entity_poly.entity_id
_entity_poly.type
_entity_poly.pdbx_seq_one_letter_code
_entity_poly.pdbx_strand_id
1 'polypeptide(L)'
;MVQASLPAHLIALWEERWFDVLTALDQLDELARVTRYPKVRERLTPAEAGRLINQLREVAVVIHPLPTVTVSPDPYDNYLLAIAQAGRADFLITGDKRDLLALQVHEGSRILTVRDFLTMHRRLP
;
A
#
# COMPACT_ATOMS: atom_id res chain seq x y z
N MET A 1 5.25 -11.89 16.61
CA MET A 1 5.69 -10.51 16.44
C MET A 1 6.24 -10.20 15.06
N VAL A 2 6.62 -11.26 14.33
CA VAL A 2 7.16 -11.09 12.97
C VAL A 2 6.19 -10.34 12.05
N GLN A 3 4.89 -10.68 12.10
CA GLN A 3 3.89 -10.04 11.26
C GLN A 3 3.72 -8.55 11.57
N ALA A 4 3.83 -8.17 12.83
CA ALA A 4 3.72 -6.76 13.21
C ALA A 4 4.92 -5.94 12.75
N SER A 5 6.10 -6.58 12.57
CA SER A 5 7.30 -5.89 12.12
C SER A 5 7.40 -5.75 10.60
N LEU A 6 6.68 -6.57 9.82
CA LEU A 6 6.73 -6.48 8.35
C LEU A 6 6.30 -5.13 7.82
N PRO A 7 5.14 -4.56 8.24
CA PRO A 7 4.78 -3.20 7.83
C PRO A 7 5.77 -2.15 8.28
N ALA A 8 6.36 -2.30 9.47
CA ALA A 8 7.37 -1.36 9.96
C ALA A 8 8.62 -1.39 9.08
N HIS A 9 9.08 -2.59 8.67
CA HIS A 9 10.20 -2.71 7.73
C HIS A 9 9.90 -2.03 6.40
N LEU A 10 8.68 -2.19 5.90
CA LEU A 10 8.26 -1.59 4.64
C LEU A 10 8.31 -0.06 4.73
N ILE A 11 7.81 0.50 5.83
CA ILE A 11 7.85 1.95 6.07
C ILE A 11 9.29 2.44 6.16
N ALA A 12 10.17 1.71 6.85
CA ALA A 12 11.58 2.07 6.97
C ALA A 12 12.26 2.11 5.59
N LEU A 13 12.00 1.14 4.73
CA LEU A 13 12.54 1.13 3.38
C LEU A 13 12.05 2.32 2.57
N TRP A 14 10.79 2.69 2.73
CA TRP A 14 10.24 3.87 2.07
C TRP A 14 10.93 5.15 2.56
N GLU A 15 11.14 5.27 3.85
CA GLU A 15 11.84 6.41 4.42
C GLU A 15 13.29 6.51 3.92
N GLU A 16 13.91 5.37 3.64
CA GLU A 16 15.25 5.30 3.05
C GLU A 16 15.24 5.46 1.53
N ARG A 17 14.06 5.69 0.93
CA ARG A 17 13.88 5.96 -0.49
C ARG A 17 14.22 4.78 -1.41
N TRP A 18 14.02 3.56 -0.94
CA TRP A 18 14.18 2.37 -1.77
C TRP A 18 13.07 2.24 -2.81
N PHE A 19 11.93 2.87 -2.59
CA PHE A 19 10.81 2.89 -3.52
C PHE A 19 9.94 4.11 -3.26
N ASP A 20 9.12 4.47 -4.25
CA ASP A 20 8.10 5.50 -4.12
C ASP A 20 6.75 4.85 -3.78
N VAL A 21 5.94 5.54 -2.98
CA VAL A 21 4.58 5.09 -2.67
C VAL A 21 3.60 5.88 -3.53
N LEU A 22 2.70 5.16 -4.19
CA LEU A 22 1.61 5.76 -4.95
C LEU A 22 0.35 5.74 -4.11
N THR A 23 -0.44 6.79 -4.19
CA THR A 23 -1.70 6.89 -3.46
C THR A 23 -2.70 7.73 -4.25
N ALA A 24 -3.90 7.86 -3.71
CA ALA A 24 -4.91 8.78 -4.21
C ALA A 24 -5.56 9.49 -3.03
N LEU A 25 -6.19 10.64 -3.27
CA LEU A 25 -6.73 11.46 -2.18
C LEU A 25 -7.72 10.69 -1.31
N ASP A 26 -8.61 9.91 -1.93
CA ASP A 26 -9.59 9.13 -1.18
C ASP A 26 -8.94 8.06 -0.30
N GLN A 27 -7.80 7.51 -0.74
CA GLN A 27 -7.05 6.55 0.07
C GLN A 27 -6.46 7.20 1.31
N LEU A 28 -5.96 8.42 1.19
CA LEU A 28 -5.43 9.16 2.34
C LEU A 28 -6.52 9.41 3.38
N ASP A 29 -7.72 9.78 2.93
CA ASP A 29 -8.86 9.98 3.82
C ASP A 29 -9.27 8.68 4.49
N GLU A 30 -9.27 7.58 3.76
CA GLU A 30 -9.57 6.25 4.29
C GLU A 30 -8.54 5.83 5.35
N LEU A 31 -7.27 6.04 5.09
CA LEU A 31 -6.21 5.74 6.05
C LEU A 31 -6.38 6.56 7.33
N ALA A 32 -6.70 7.85 7.22
CA ALA A 32 -6.94 8.70 8.38
C ALA A 32 -8.08 8.14 9.23
N ARG A 33 -9.14 7.63 8.60
CA ARG A 33 -10.26 7.02 9.31
C ARG A 33 -9.88 5.69 9.96
N VAL A 34 -9.19 4.82 9.23
CA VAL A 34 -8.80 3.49 9.70
C VAL A 34 -7.87 3.58 10.91
N THR A 35 -6.98 4.57 10.96
CA THR A 35 -6.07 4.74 12.10
C THR A 35 -6.78 5.09 13.41
N ARG A 36 -8.07 5.43 13.36
CA ARG A 36 -8.88 5.68 14.55
C ARG A 36 -9.57 4.43 15.09
N TYR A 37 -9.52 3.32 14.35
CA TYR A 37 -10.12 2.07 14.82
C TYR A 37 -9.36 1.50 16.01
N PRO A 38 -10.05 0.94 17.01
CA PRO A 38 -9.39 0.43 18.23
C PRO A 38 -8.29 -0.57 17.95
N LYS A 39 -8.49 -1.49 17.00
CA LYS A 39 -7.48 -2.49 16.67
C LYS A 39 -6.19 -1.87 16.15
N VAL A 40 -6.29 -0.80 15.38
CA VAL A 40 -5.12 -0.11 14.84
C VAL A 40 -4.43 0.67 15.96
N ARG A 41 -5.19 1.30 16.84
CA ARG A 41 -4.63 2.07 17.96
C ARG A 41 -3.88 1.24 18.97
N GLU A 42 -4.14 -0.05 19.01
CA GLU A 42 -3.36 -0.97 19.86
C GLU A 42 -1.91 -1.08 19.40
N ARG A 43 -1.64 -0.80 18.15
CA ARG A 43 -0.31 -0.96 17.54
C ARG A 43 0.30 0.33 17.03
N LEU A 44 -0.51 1.35 16.87
CA LEU A 44 -0.10 2.62 16.30
C LEU A 44 -0.71 3.74 17.10
N THR A 45 0.12 4.52 17.79
CA THR A 45 -0.37 5.66 18.58
C THR A 45 -0.94 6.73 17.67
N PRO A 46 -1.83 7.60 18.18
CA PRO A 46 -2.33 8.73 17.39
C PRO A 46 -1.21 9.61 16.82
N ALA A 47 -0.14 9.82 17.58
CA ALA A 47 1.00 10.61 17.12
C ALA A 47 1.72 9.94 15.96
N GLU A 48 1.95 8.62 16.06
CA GLU A 48 2.57 7.86 14.98
C GLU A 48 1.71 7.84 13.72
N ALA A 49 0.39 7.64 13.88
CA ALA A 49 -0.55 7.67 12.77
C ALA A 49 -0.55 9.03 12.08
N GLY A 50 -0.57 10.11 12.84
CA GLY A 50 -0.54 11.47 12.29
C GLY A 50 0.72 11.75 11.50
N ARG A 51 1.86 11.32 12.02
CA ARG A 51 3.15 11.47 11.31
C ARG A 51 3.16 10.70 10.00
N LEU A 52 2.67 9.45 10.02
CA LEU A 52 2.62 8.62 8.82
C LEU A 52 1.74 9.25 7.74
N ILE A 53 0.54 9.69 8.12
CA ILE A 53 -0.38 10.31 7.16
C ILE A 53 0.19 11.61 6.60
N ASN A 54 0.79 12.44 7.45
CA ASN A 54 1.41 13.68 6.98
C ASN A 54 2.57 13.39 6.02
N GLN A 55 3.38 12.39 6.32
CA GLN A 55 4.49 11.97 5.47
C GLN A 55 3.97 11.47 4.12
N LEU A 56 2.90 10.69 4.11
CA LEU A 56 2.27 10.23 2.87
C LEU A 56 1.77 11.41 2.02
N ARG A 57 1.15 12.41 2.65
CA ARG A 57 0.67 13.59 1.94
C ARG A 57 1.80 14.41 1.31
N GLU A 58 2.95 14.46 1.97
CA GLU A 58 4.07 15.26 1.50
C GLU A 58 4.92 14.54 0.45
N VAL A 59 5.10 13.23 0.60
CA VAL A 59 6.12 12.48 -0.15
C VAL A 59 5.53 11.49 -1.13
N ALA A 60 4.36 10.89 -0.84
CA ALA A 60 3.76 9.94 -1.75
C ALA A 60 3.29 10.62 -3.04
N VAL A 61 3.36 9.88 -4.14
CA VAL A 61 2.89 10.37 -5.43
C VAL A 61 1.37 10.20 -5.50
N VAL A 62 0.65 11.30 -5.60
CA VAL A 62 -0.81 11.30 -5.69
C VAL A 62 -1.22 11.12 -7.13
N ILE A 63 -2.01 10.08 -7.40
CA ILE A 63 -2.44 9.70 -8.74
C ILE A 63 -3.84 10.22 -9.03
N HIS A 64 -4.00 10.90 -10.15
CA HIS A 64 -5.26 11.47 -10.59
C HIS A 64 -5.18 11.78 -12.10
N PRO A 65 -6.22 11.50 -12.91
CA PRO A 65 -7.44 10.78 -12.58
C PRO A 65 -7.23 9.26 -12.52
N LEU A 66 -8.20 8.55 -11.94
CA LEU A 66 -8.16 7.10 -11.88
C LEU A 66 -9.03 6.48 -12.97
N PRO A 67 -8.57 5.42 -13.65
CA PRO A 67 -9.38 4.67 -14.59
C PRO A 67 -10.44 3.84 -13.87
N THR A 68 -11.43 3.37 -14.61
CA THR A 68 -12.41 2.42 -14.10
C THR A 68 -11.84 1.02 -14.26
N VAL A 69 -11.76 0.27 -13.14
CA VAL A 69 -11.29 -1.12 -13.13
C VAL A 69 -12.37 -1.99 -12.54
N THR A 70 -12.66 -3.13 -13.19
CA THR A 70 -13.74 -4.03 -12.80
C THR A 70 -13.32 -5.49 -12.82
N VAL A 71 -12.07 -5.79 -12.55
CA VAL A 71 -11.54 -7.17 -12.64
C VAL A 71 -11.70 -7.98 -11.35
N SER A 72 -11.90 -7.32 -10.21
CA SER A 72 -12.16 -7.98 -8.93
C SER A 72 -13.64 -7.84 -8.54
N PRO A 73 -14.20 -8.83 -7.84
CA PRO A 73 -15.55 -8.67 -7.29
C PRO A 73 -15.64 -7.66 -6.16
N ASP A 74 -14.50 -7.30 -5.54
CA ASP A 74 -14.43 -6.30 -4.48
C ASP A 74 -14.12 -4.93 -5.07
N PRO A 75 -15.03 -3.94 -4.95
CA PRO A 75 -14.78 -2.59 -5.50
C PRO A 75 -13.54 -1.91 -4.90
N TYR A 76 -13.19 -2.21 -3.66
CA TYR A 76 -12.00 -1.63 -3.04
C TYR A 76 -10.74 -2.16 -3.70
N ASP A 77 -10.70 -3.45 -4.05
CA ASP A 77 -9.58 -4.02 -4.81
C ASP A 77 -9.44 -3.32 -6.16
N ASN A 78 -10.55 -3.07 -6.84
CA ASN A 78 -10.55 -2.37 -8.12
C ASN A 78 -9.99 -0.95 -7.99
N TYR A 79 -10.28 -0.29 -6.87
CA TYR A 79 -9.73 1.03 -6.57
C TYR A 79 -8.21 0.99 -6.44
N LEU A 80 -7.67 0.00 -5.72
CA LEU A 80 -6.22 -0.17 -5.59
C LEU A 80 -5.57 -0.51 -6.92
N LEU A 81 -6.22 -1.36 -7.71
CA LEU A 81 -5.74 -1.70 -9.06
C LEU A 81 -5.73 -0.48 -9.97
N ALA A 82 -6.72 0.39 -9.84
CA ALA A 82 -6.78 1.63 -10.61
C ALA A 82 -5.61 2.57 -10.29
N ILE A 83 -5.25 2.69 -9.01
CA ILE A 83 -4.09 3.49 -8.61
C ILE A 83 -2.81 2.92 -9.23
N ALA A 84 -2.61 1.60 -9.10
CA ALA A 84 -1.43 0.93 -9.64
C ALA A 84 -1.34 1.09 -11.15
N GLN A 85 -2.46 0.93 -11.85
CA GLN A 85 -2.53 1.05 -13.30
C GLN A 85 -2.21 2.47 -13.76
N ALA A 86 -2.88 3.46 -13.19
CA ALA A 86 -2.70 4.85 -13.60
C ALA A 86 -1.29 5.36 -13.28
N GLY A 87 -0.75 4.92 -12.15
CA GLY A 87 0.59 5.31 -11.72
C GLY A 87 1.70 4.46 -12.30
N ARG A 88 1.36 3.43 -13.08
CA ARG A 88 2.34 2.46 -13.62
C ARG A 88 3.22 1.86 -12.54
N ALA A 89 2.59 1.43 -11.45
CA ALA A 89 3.31 0.83 -10.34
C ALA A 89 4.01 -0.45 -10.78
N ASP A 90 5.22 -0.66 -10.29
CA ASP A 90 5.91 -1.93 -10.49
C ASP A 90 5.26 -3.02 -9.65
N PHE A 91 4.80 -2.67 -8.45
CA PHE A 91 4.24 -3.62 -7.49
C PHE A 91 2.99 -3.05 -6.82
N LEU A 92 2.04 -3.95 -6.54
CA LEU A 92 0.95 -3.71 -5.63
C LEU A 92 1.14 -4.64 -4.44
N ILE A 93 1.39 -4.06 -3.28
CA ILE A 93 1.70 -4.82 -2.08
C ILE A 93 0.44 -4.93 -1.23
N THR A 94 0.04 -6.14 -0.92
CA THR A 94 -1.17 -6.40 -0.13
C THR A 94 -0.83 -7.30 1.06
N GLY A 95 -1.68 -7.25 2.10
CA GLY A 95 -1.55 -8.15 3.23
C GLY A 95 -1.81 -9.58 2.82
N ASP A 96 -3.07 -9.98 2.83
CA ASP A 96 -3.44 -11.37 2.55
C ASP A 96 -4.75 -11.42 1.76
N LYS A 97 -4.95 -10.50 0.87
CA LYS A 97 -6.16 -10.40 0.04
C LYS A 97 -6.10 -11.43 -1.08
N ARG A 98 -6.88 -12.50 -0.94
CA ARG A 98 -6.89 -13.62 -1.89
C ARG A 98 -7.25 -13.20 -3.30
N ASP A 99 -8.27 -12.35 -3.44
CA ASP A 99 -8.73 -11.94 -4.77
C ASP A 99 -7.69 -11.13 -5.51
N LEU A 100 -6.94 -10.28 -4.81
CA LEU A 100 -5.83 -9.54 -5.41
C LEU A 100 -4.67 -10.46 -5.75
N LEU A 101 -4.26 -11.31 -4.79
CA LEU A 101 -3.12 -12.21 -4.99
C LEU A 101 -3.37 -13.19 -6.13
N ALA A 102 -4.62 -13.64 -6.30
CA ALA A 102 -4.99 -14.55 -7.37
C ALA A 102 -4.76 -13.96 -8.77
N LEU A 103 -4.82 -12.64 -8.91
CA LEU A 103 -4.56 -11.97 -10.18
C LEU A 103 -3.08 -12.03 -10.58
N GLN A 104 -2.17 -12.07 -9.62
CA GLN A 104 -0.72 -12.10 -9.78
C GLN A 104 -0.13 -10.87 -10.48
N VAL A 105 -0.74 -10.40 -11.54
CA VAL A 105 -0.30 -9.25 -12.33
C VAL A 105 -1.53 -8.48 -12.80
N HIS A 106 -1.46 -7.14 -12.79
CA HIS A 106 -2.48 -6.29 -13.38
C HIS A 106 -1.80 -5.14 -14.13
N GLU A 107 -1.99 -5.10 -15.45
CA GLU A 107 -1.45 -4.01 -16.29
C GLU A 107 0.03 -3.72 -16.01
N GLY A 108 0.82 -4.77 -15.89
CA GLY A 108 2.25 -4.65 -15.65
C GLY A 108 2.67 -4.55 -14.18
N SER A 109 1.73 -4.35 -13.26
CA SER A 109 2.03 -4.33 -11.83
C SER A 109 1.98 -5.75 -11.27
N ARG A 110 3.05 -6.18 -10.59
CA ARG A 110 3.06 -7.47 -9.89
C ARG A 110 2.39 -7.33 -8.54
N ILE A 111 1.54 -8.29 -8.20
CA ILE A 111 0.81 -8.27 -6.93
C ILE A 111 1.48 -9.24 -5.98
N LEU A 112 2.00 -8.72 -4.86
CA LEU A 112 2.80 -9.47 -3.91
C LEU A 112 2.33 -9.20 -2.49
N THR A 113 2.61 -10.17 -1.60
CA THR A 113 2.50 -9.92 -0.17
C THR A 113 3.68 -9.06 0.30
N VAL A 114 3.54 -8.46 1.48
CA VAL A 114 4.64 -7.73 2.12
C VAL A 114 5.85 -8.66 2.29
N ARG A 115 5.60 -9.90 2.70
CA ARG A 115 6.67 -10.87 2.91
C ARG A 115 7.43 -11.16 1.61
N ASP A 116 6.71 -11.42 0.53
CA ASP A 116 7.33 -11.72 -0.76
C ASP A 116 8.11 -10.54 -1.30
N PHE A 117 7.57 -9.34 -1.13
CA PHE A 117 8.27 -8.12 -1.54
C PHE A 117 9.57 -7.94 -0.76
N LEU A 118 9.55 -8.11 0.55
CA LEU A 118 10.76 -7.98 1.38
C LEU A 118 11.79 -9.05 1.05
N THR A 119 11.36 -10.28 0.77
CA THR A 119 12.24 -11.35 0.34
C THR A 119 12.92 -11.00 -0.98
N MET A 120 12.15 -10.50 -1.94
CA MET A 120 12.69 -10.06 -3.22
C MET A 120 13.68 -8.92 -3.05
N HIS A 121 13.36 -7.94 -2.20
CA HIS A 121 14.24 -6.80 -1.92
C HIS A 121 15.61 -7.24 -1.41
N ARG A 122 15.66 -8.27 -0.56
CA ARG A 122 16.93 -8.79 -0.02
C ARG A 122 17.86 -9.33 -1.10
N ARG A 123 17.32 -9.69 -2.27
CA ARG A 123 18.10 -10.23 -3.39
C ARG A 123 18.59 -9.16 -4.34
N LEU A 124 18.16 -7.94 -4.15
CA LEU A 124 18.64 -6.82 -4.98
C LEU A 124 20.04 -6.42 -4.53
N PRO A 125 20.92 -6.09 -5.48
CA PRO A 125 22.28 -5.66 -5.17
C PRO A 125 22.33 -4.34 -4.40
#